data_8b64a936d3ba728d4b0314982bf6524a
#
_entry.id   8b64a936d3ba728d4b0314982bf6524a
#
_cell.length_a   1.000
_cell.length_b   1.000
_cell.length_c   1.000
_cell.angle_alpha   90.00
_cell.angle_beta   90.00
_cell.angle_gamma   90.00
#
_symmetry.space_group_name_H-M   'P 1'
#
loop_
_entity.id
_entity.type
_entity.pdbx_description
1 polymer ?
#
loop_
_entity_poly.entity_id
_entity_poly.type
_entity_poly.pdbx_seq_one_letter_code
_entity_poly.pdbx_strand_id
1 'polypeptide(L)'
;MTPLHSFGMDTITLAGSLEAKLEAMKAAGFSQVMLMARDLVSHTHGVHGAIEAVKASGLRPTGFQVLRDFEGLSGHLHEYKVDIAKSMLGMCAAVGAKVLLVCSSTSRHASEDLDALARDLRKLAMLALPLGIEIAYEGLSWGRTVNQFTTAWDVVCRADCPNLGIGLDSFHIFAAQTPLQALEDIDPARILLVQLSDFMWQEVPTFEERMTTARTFRVFPGEGVHSEQLAQLVVQLERMGYRGDYSFEVFNDDYQQLPLQTIAERARRSALWLRDEVMHRPAPLPAWTATADAARP
;
A
#
# COMPACT_ATOMS: atom_id res chain seq x y z
N MET A 1 16.02 -2.34 -18.93
CA MET A 1 14.55 -2.25 -18.81
C MET A 1 14.19 -0.82 -18.43
N THR A 2 13.09 -0.28 -18.93
CA THR A 2 12.60 1.05 -18.53
C THR A 2 12.15 0.99 -17.06
N PRO A 3 12.65 1.87 -16.20
CA PRO A 3 12.27 1.86 -14.78
C PRO A 3 10.78 2.17 -14.58
N LEU A 4 10.19 1.50 -13.59
CA LEU A 4 8.79 1.69 -13.19
C LEU A 4 8.75 2.61 -11.96
N HIS A 5 9.03 3.90 -12.16
CA HIS A 5 9.25 4.85 -11.06
C HIS A 5 8.05 5.11 -10.16
N SER A 6 6.83 4.94 -10.66
CA SER A 6 5.59 5.21 -9.91
C SER A 6 4.92 3.94 -9.39
N PHE A 7 5.48 2.76 -9.66
CA PHE A 7 4.91 1.48 -9.27
C PHE A 7 5.88 0.69 -8.41
N GLY A 8 5.35 0.07 -7.38
CA GLY A 8 6.04 -0.86 -6.50
C GLY A 8 5.25 -2.14 -6.29
N MET A 9 5.80 -3.01 -5.48
CA MET A 9 5.13 -4.21 -5.00
C MET A 9 5.23 -4.29 -3.49
N ASP A 10 4.21 -4.85 -2.88
CA ASP A 10 4.23 -5.21 -1.47
C ASP A 10 4.95 -6.54 -1.30
N THR A 11 5.83 -6.64 -0.31
CA THR A 11 6.57 -7.89 -0.06
C THR A 11 5.69 -9.09 0.26
N ILE A 12 4.43 -8.85 0.69
CA ILE A 12 3.45 -9.91 0.93
C ILE A 12 3.02 -10.63 -0.35
N THR A 13 3.14 -9.97 -1.50
CA THR A 13 2.77 -10.55 -2.80
C THR A 13 3.66 -11.73 -3.20
N LEU A 14 4.88 -11.80 -2.65
CA LEU A 14 5.87 -12.82 -2.96
C LEU A 14 6.12 -13.76 -1.77
N ALA A 15 6.45 -15.03 -2.07
CA ALA A 15 6.94 -16.00 -1.08
C ALA A 15 8.46 -15.93 -0.91
N GLY A 16 9.00 -16.62 0.10
CA GLY A 16 10.46 -16.76 0.30
C GLY A 16 11.09 -15.74 1.23
N SER A 17 12.43 -15.68 1.25
CA SER A 17 13.17 -14.75 2.09
C SER A 17 13.02 -13.31 1.60
N LEU A 18 13.25 -12.35 2.50
CA LEU A 18 13.16 -10.93 2.17
C LEU A 18 14.12 -10.57 1.02
N GLU A 19 15.37 -11.06 1.06
CA GLU A 19 16.37 -10.80 0.02
C GLU A 19 15.90 -11.30 -1.35
N ALA A 20 15.37 -12.53 -1.41
CA ALA A 20 14.89 -13.12 -2.65
C ALA A 20 13.69 -12.33 -3.24
N LYS A 21 12.79 -11.85 -2.40
CA LYS A 21 11.67 -10.97 -2.80
C LYS A 21 12.20 -9.66 -3.39
N LEU A 22 13.12 -8.99 -2.69
CA LEU A 22 13.69 -7.70 -3.12
C LEU A 22 14.47 -7.85 -4.43
N GLU A 23 15.24 -8.94 -4.58
CA GLU A 23 15.96 -9.24 -5.81
C GLU A 23 15.00 -9.47 -6.99
N ALA A 24 13.95 -10.26 -6.81
CA ALA A 24 12.97 -10.52 -7.86
C ALA A 24 12.25 -9.24 -8.31
N MET A 25 11.85 -8.37 -7.38
CA MET A 25 11.23 -7.08 -7.69
C MET A 25 12.20 -6.19 -8.49
N LYS A 26 13.45 -6.09 -8.05
CA LYS A 26 14.49 -5.31 -8.73
C LYS A 26 14.79 -5.84 -10.13
N ALA A 27 14.91 -7.17 -10.29
CA ALA A 27 15.13 -7.81 -11.58
C ALA A 27 13.97 -7.56 -12.56
N ALA A 28 12.73 -7.47 -12.07
CA ALA A 28 11.56 -7.09 -12.86
C ALA A 28 11.49 -5.59 -13.19
N GLY A 29 12.42 -4.76 -12.69
CA GLY A 29 12.54 -3.34 -13.01
C GLY A 29 11.79 -2.40 -12.08
N PHE A 30 11.31 -2.88 -10.93
CA PHE A 30 10.78 -2.02 -9.88
C PHE A 30 11.92 -1.27 -9.18
N SER A 31 11.67 -0.04 -8.76
CA SER A 31 12.63 0.80 -8.01
C SER A 31 12.15 1.10 -6.59
N GLN A 32 10.98 0.60 -6.21
CA GLN A 32 10.36 0.85 -4.93
C GLN A 32 9.65 -0.41 -4.39
N VAL A 33 9.46 -0.43 -3.08
CA VAL A 33 8.87 -1.56 -2.36
C VAL A 33 8.04 -1.07 -1.17
N MET A 34 6.92 -1.72 -0.90
CA MET A 34 6.21 -1.61 0.35
C MET A 34 6.51 -2.84 1.22
N LEU A 35 6.93 -2.60 2.46
CA LEU A 35 7.46 -3.63 3.34
C LEU A 35 6.41 -4.12 4.34
N MET A 36 6.30 -5.43 4.47
CA MET A 36 5.52 -6.06 5.53
C MET A 36 6.35 -6.21 6.81
N ALA A 37 5.84 -5.77 7.95
CA ALA A 37 6.51 -5.91 9.26
C ALA A 37 6.91 -7.36 9.57
N ARG A 38 6.10 -8.33 9.11
CA ARG A 38 6.40 -9.76 9.25
C ARG A 38 7.75 -10.13 8.66
N ASP A 39 8.11 -9.58 7.50
CA ASP A 39 9.39 -9.92 6.84
C ASP A 39 10.59 -9.47 7.68
N LEU A 40 10.44 -8.37 8.43
CA LEU A 40 11.50 -7.90 9.33
C LEU A 40 11.60 -8.76 10.59
N VAL A 41 10.46 -9.04 11.24
CA VAL A 41 10.48 -9.76 12.53
C VAL A 41 10.77 -11.24 12.39
N SER A 42 10.50 -11.84 11.24
CA SER A 42 10.79 -13.25 10.94
C SER A 42 12.13 -13.47 10.24
N HIS A 43 12.91 -12.42 10.03
CA HIS A 43 14.18 -12.53 9.33
C HIS A 43 15.20 -13.36 10.13
N THR A 44 15.96 -14.22 9.44
CA THR A 44 16.91 -15.17 10.07
C THR A 44 17.98 -14.50 10.91
N HIS A 45 18.39 -13.26 10.54
CA HIS A 45 19.35 -12.45 11.28
C HIS A 45 18.68 -11.33 12.09
N GLY A 46 17.38 -11.51 12.44
CA GLY A 46 16.59 -10.55 13.19
C GLY A 46 16.30 -9.27 12.41
N VAL A 47 15.63 -8.32 13.08
CA VAL A 47 15.21 -7.04 12.48
C VAL A 47 16.40 -6.24 11.91
N HIS A 48 17.56 -6.29 12.57
CA HIS A 48 18.75 -5.59 12.09
C HIS A 48 19.23 -6.13 10.74
N GLY A 49 19.31 -7.46 10.58
CA GLY A 49 19.67 -8.09 9.32
C GLY A 49 18.69 -7.76 8.20
N ALA A 50 17.38 -7.72 8.51
CA ALA A 50 16.37 -7.31 7.55
C ALA A 50 16.55 -5.85 7.10
N ILE A 51 16.84 -4.93 8.01
CA ILE A 51 17.11 -3.52 7.69
C ILE A 51 18.30 -3.40 6.73
N GLU A 52 19.38 -4.12 6.99
CA GLU A 52 20.56 -4.12 6.11
C GLU A 52 20.26 -4.73 4.73
N ALA A 53 19.45 -5.80 4.67
CA ALA A 53 18.99 -6.38 3.40
C ALA A 53 18.17 -5.38 2.57
N VAL A 54 17.25 -4.65 3.21
CA VAL A 54 16.46 -3.60 2.54
C VAL A 54 17.37 -2.51 1.99
N LYS A 55 18.32 -1.99 2.79
CA LYS A 55 19.27 -0.97 2.34
C LYS A 55 20.16 -1.45 1.19
N ALA A 56 20.67 -2.68 1.28
CA ALA A 56 21.52 -3.27 0.26
C ALA A 56 20.80 -3.52 -1.07
N SER A 57 19.46 -3.73 -1.06
CA SER A 57 18.67 -3.92 -2.26
C SER A 57 18.70 -2.72 -3.21
N GLY A 58 18.80 -1.51 -2.65
CA GLY A 58 18.70 -0.24 -3.38
C GLY A 58 17.29 0.09 -3.85
N LEU A 59 16.26 -0.68 -3.43
CA LEU A 59 14.87 -0.31 -3.62
C LEU A 59 14.48 0.77 -2.60
N ARG A 60 13.64 1.72 -3.03
CA ARG A 60 13.11 2.76 -2.16
C ARG A 60 11.89 2.23 -1.37
N PRO A 61 11.95 2.14 -0.03
CA PRO A 61 10.76 1.82 0.75
C PRO A 61 9.74 2.96 0.66
N THR A 62 8.54 2.66 0.14
CA THR A 62 7.44 3.63 0.03
C THR A 62 6.57 3.64 1.26
N GLY A 63 6.32 2.46 1.83
CA GLY A 63 5.52 2.30 3.03
C GLY A 63 5.92 1.07 3.84
N PHE A 64 5.36 1.01 5.02
CA PHE A 64 5.52 -0.07 5.98
C PHE A 64 4.15 -0.51 6.49
N GLN A 65 3.88 -1.80 6.54
CA GLN A 65 2.56 -2.32 6.91
C GLN A 65 2.64 -3.54 7.82
N VAL A 66 1.61 -3.86 8.55
CA VAL A 66 0.35 -3.15 8.76
C VAL A 66 0.06 -3.11 10.26
N LEU A 67 -0.32 -1.95 10.77
CA LEU A 67 -0.87 -1.83 12.12
C LEU A 67 -2.38 -2.08 12.07
N ARG A 68 -2.85 -3.05 12.83
CA ARG A 68 -4.27 -3.48 12.85
C ARG A 68 -4.88 -3.29 14.22
N ASP A 69 -6.20 -3.03 14.23
CA ASP A 69 -7.00 -2.89 15.44
C ASP A 69 -6.35 -1.91 16.44
N PHE A 70 -5.98 -0.74 15.97
CA PHE A 70 -5.35 0.28 16.82
C PHE A 70 -6.38 1.18 17.49
N GLU A 71 -7.30 1.70 16.67
CA GLU A 71 -8.30 2.68 17.11
C GLU A 71 -9.53 2.04 17.74
N GLY A 72 -10.20 2.80 18.60
CA GLY A 72 -11.45 2.44 19.24
C GLY A 72 -11.32 1.48 20.43
N LEU A 73 -10.12 1.02 20.75
CA LEU A 73 -9.87 0.18 21.91
C LEU A 73 -9.71 1.00 23.19
N SER A 74 -9.88 0.37 24.34
CA SER A 74 -9.76 1.01 25.64
C SER A 74 -8.92 0.18 26.62
N GLY A 75 -8.46 0.80 27.73
CA GLY A 75 -7.70 0.16 28.79
C GLY A 75 -6.45 -0.56 28.27
N HIS A 76 -6.14 -1.72 28.84
CA HIS A 76 -4.93 -2.47 28.50
C HIS A 76 -4.82 -2.89 27.05
N LEU A 77 -5.94 -3.09 26.32
CA LEU A 77 -5.89 -3.40 24.91
C LEU A 77 -5.35 -2.22 24.11
N HIS A 78 -5.80 -1.01 24.42
CA HIS A 78 -5.28 0.19 23.77
C HIS A 78 -3.81 0.43 24.12
N GLU A 79 -3.42 0.30 25.38
CA GLU A 79 -2.02 0.44 25.82
C GLU A 79 -1.10 -0.53 25.06
N TYR A 80 -1.50 -1.79 24.97
CA TYR A 80 -0.76 -2.81 24.21
C TYR A 80 -0.61 -2.43 22.72
N LYS A 81 -1.67 -1.91 22.10
CA LYS A 81 -1.61 -1.46 20.70
C LYS A 81 -0.71 -0.24 20.51
N VAL A 82 -0.66 0.65 21.49
CA VAL A 82 0.28 1.80 21.48
C VAL A 82 1.73 1.30 21.50
N ASP A 83 2.06 0.27 22.27
CA ASP A 83 3.42 -0.27 22.31
C ASP A 83 3.79 -1.01 21.00
N ILE A 84 2.84 -1.73 20.41
CA ILE A 84 3.03 -2.29 19.07
C ILE A 84 3.26 -1.17 18.05
N ALA A 85 2.46 -0.10 18.08
CA ALA A 85 2.58 1.03 17.17
C ALA A 85 3.96 1.70 17.28
N LYS A 86 4.48 1.92 18.49
CA LYS A 86 5.83 2.44 18.70
C LYS A 86 6.91 1.55 18.09
N SER A 87 6.78 0.22 18.25
CA SER A 87 7.71 -0.74 17.67
C SER A 87 7.67 -0.71 16.14
N MET A 88 6.46 -0.63 15.55
CA MET A 88 6.28 -0.53 14.11
C MET A 88 6.81 0.79 13.55
N LEU A 89 6.57 1.91 14.22
CA LEU A 89 7.13 3.21 13.85
C LEU A 89 8.66 3.19 13.88
N GLY A 90 9.25 2.54 14.89
CA GLY A 90 10.70 2.34 14.99
C GLY A 90 11.26 1.55 13.79
N MET A 91 10.62 0.45 13.41
CA MET A 91 11.00 -0.35 12.23
C MET A 91 10.80 0.43 10.94
N CYS A 92 9.66 1.12 10.78
CA CYS A 92 9.35 1.97 9.63
C CYS A 92 10.45 3.02 9.40
N ALA A 93 10.83 3.74 10.47
CA ALA A 93 11.93 4.72 10.42
C ALA A 93 13.27 4.07 10.06
N ALA A 94 13.58 2.90 10.63
CA ALA A 94 14.86 2.22 10.45
C ALA A 94 15.09 1.72 9.01
N VAL A 95 14.02 1.31 8.31
CA VAL A 95 14.09 0.94 6.89
C VAL A 95 14.00 2.15 5.96
N GLY A 96 13.74 3.35 6.47
CA GLY A 96 13.63 4.58 5.70
C GLY A 96 12.27 4.79 5.02
N ALA A 97 11.25 4.00 5.35
CA ALA A 97 9.89 4.21 4.88
C ALA A 97 9.28 5.48 5.51
N LYS A 98 8.40 6.15 4.75
CA LYS A 98 7.78 7.41 5.17
C LYS A 98 6.31 7.28 5.54
N VAL A 99 5.69 6.17 5.20
CA VAL A 99 4.27 5.91 5.44
C VAL A 99 4.11 4.63 6.24
N LEU A 100 3.33 4.69 7.33
CA LEU A 100 2.84 3.51 8.05
C LEU A 100 1.36 3.32 7.70
N LEU A 101 1.02 2.14 7.15
CA LEU A 101 -0.36 1.76 6.88
C LEU A 101 -1.02 1.26 8.16
N VAL A 102 -2.22 1.78 8.41
CA VAL A 102 -3.09 1.42 9.53
C VAL A 102 -4.45 1.03 8.99
N CYS A 103 -4.81 -0.22 9.14
CA CYS A 103 -6.13 -0.70 8.73
C CYS A 103 -7.15 -0.51 9.84
N SER A 104 -8.37 -0.18 9.45
CA SER A 104 -9.51 0.00 10.35
C SER A 104 -9.78 -1.24 11.22
N SER A 105 -10.25 -1.01 12.44
CA SER A 105 -10.45 -2.05 13.42
C SER A 105 -11.55 -3.03 13.02
N THR A 106 -11.24 -4.31 13.17
CA THR A 106 -12.17 -5.43 13.06
C THR A 106 -12.58 -5.99 14.42
N SER A 107 -12.02 -5.44 15.50
CA SER A 107 -12.24 -5.89 16.86
C SER A 107 -13.66 -5.63 17.33
N ARG A 108 -14.30 -6.66 17.89
CA ARG A 108 -15.61 -6.51 18.56
C ARG A 108 -15.58 -5.58 19.78
N HIS A 109 -14.39 -5.27 20.28
CA HIS A 109 -14.18 -4.41 21.44
C HIS A 109 -13.91 -2.95 21.05
N ALA A 110 -13.80 -2.67 19.75
CA ALA A 110 -13.60 -1.29 19.27
C ALA A 110 -14.89 -0.48 19.40
N SER A 111 -14.74 0.78 19.75
CA SER A 111 -15.80 1.78 19.77
C SER A 111 -16.36 1.99 18.35
N GLU A 112 -17.63 2.33 18.24
CA GLU A 112 -18.29 2.78 17.01
C GLU A 112 -18.39 4.31 16.91
N ASP A 113 -17.92 5.03 17.94
CA ASP A 113 -17.88 6.49 17.98
C ASP A 113 -16.70 7.01 17.13
N LEU A 114 -16.99 7.64 16.00
CA LEU A 114 -15.99 8.18 15.07
C LEU A 114 -15.07 9.22 15.73
N ASP A 115 -15.56 9.97 16.72
CA ASP A 115 -14.72 10.94 17.43
C ASP A 115 -13.73 10.23 18.37
N ALA A 116 -14.10 9.06 18.92
CA ALA A 116 -13.16 8.22 19.67
C ALA A 116 -12.09 7.64 18.74
N LEU A 117 -12.48 7.13 17.56
CA LEU A 117 -11.54 6.63 16.56
C LEU A 117 -10.57 7.73 16.11
N ALA A 118 -11.08 8.93 15.84
CA ALA A 118 -10.29 10.09 15.44
C ALA A 118 -9.28 10.51 16.53
N ARG A 119 -9.67 10.49 17.82
CA ARG A 119 -8.75 10.79 18.94
C ARG A 119 -7.60 9.78 19.02
N ASP A 120 -7.87 8.50 18.78
CA ASP A 120 -6.84 7.47 18.81
C ASP A 120 -5.88 7.62 17.61
N LEU A 121 -6.40 7.86 16.40
CA LEU A 121 -5.56 8.11 15.22
C LEU A 121 -4.75 9.41 15.35
N ARG A 122 -5.30 10.47 15.97
CA ARG A 122 -4.54 11.67 16.32
C ARG A 122 -3.36 11.32 17.23
N LYS A 123 -3.58 10.51 18.25
CA LYS A 123 -2.51 10.04 19.15
C LYS A 123 -1.41 9.30 18.39
N LEU A 124 -1.78 8.41 17.45
CA LEU A 124 -0.83 7.70 16.61
C LEU A 124 -0.05 8.66 15.71
N ALA A 125 -0.72 9.59 15.06
CA ALA A 125 -0.09 10.60 14.21
C ALA A 125 0.93 11.45 14.99
N MET A 126 0.60 11.84 16.23
CA MET A 126 1.51 12.57 17.12
C MET A 126 2.73 11.72 17.54
N LEU A 127 2.60 10.41 17.70
CA LEU A 127 3.74 9.50 17.93
C LEU A 127 4.64 9.38 16.70
N ALA A 128 4.07 9.44 15.49
CA ALA A 128 4.78 9.31 14.23
C ALA A 128 5.50 10.60 13.80
N LEU A 129 4.97 11.78 14.21
CA LEU A 129 5.44 13.09 13.76
C LEU A 129 6.94 13.34 14.00
N PRO A 130 7.52 13.05 15.19
CA PRO A 130 8.96 13.25 15.44
C PRO A 130 9.86 12.37 14.57
N LEU A 131 9.32 11.28 14.01
CA LEU A 131 10.05 10.35 13.14
C LEU A 131 9.92 10.74 11.66
N GLY A 132 9.14 11.78 11.34
CA GLY A 132 8.85 12.19 9.97
C GLY A 132 8.07 11.13 9.20
N ILE A 133 7.17 10.40 9.89
CA ILE A 133 6.33 9.34 9.33
C ILE A 133 4.89 9.87 9.22
N GLU A 134 4.28 9.60 8.10
CA GLU A 134 2.88 9.82 7.82
C GLU A 134 2.08 8.55 8.12
N ILE A 135 0.85 8.71 8.56
CA ILE A 135 -0.08 7.60 8.86
C ILE A 135 -1.13 7.54 7.75
N ALA A 136 -1.13 6.46 6.97
CA ALA A 136 -2.18 6.16 5.99
C ALA A 136 -3.25 5.30 6.65
N TYR A 137 -4.46 5.83 6.83
CA TYR A 137 -5.58 5.11 7.42
C TYR A 137 -6.47 4.52 6.34
N GLU A 138 -6.69 3.21 6.39
CA GLU A 138 -7.42 2.44 5.39
C GLU A 138 -8.71 1.85 5.98
N GLY A 139 -9.82 2.01 5.26
CA GLY A 139 -11.09 1.35 5.56
C GLY A 139 -11.15 -0.06 4.96
N LEU A 140 -10.99 -1.09 5.79
CA LEU A 140 -11.16 -2.48 5.35
C LEU A 140 -12.64 -2.76 5.01
N SER A 141 -12.94 -3.39 3.88
CA SER A 141 -14.32 -3.71 3.47
C SER A 141 -15.06 -4.65 4.43
N TRP A 142 -14.36 -5.20 5.42
CA TRP A 142 -14.91 -5.92 6.58
C TRP A 142 -14.60 -5.27 7.92
N GLY A 143 -14.22 -4.01 7.91
CA GLY A 143 -14.04 -3.21 9.13
C GLY A 143 -15.32 -3.09 9.93
N ARG A 144 -15.22 -3.04 11.25
CA ARG A 144 -16.39 -3.01 12.14
C ARG A 144 -17.24 -1.75 11.92
N THR A 145 -16.60 -0.58 11.96
CA THR A 145 -17.26 0.73 11.84
C THR A 145 -16.82 1.44 10.57
N VAL A 146 -15.53 1.42 10.31
CA VAL A 146 -14.92 2.05 9.12
C VAL A 146 -14.66 0.95 8.09
N ASN A 147 -15.57 0.79 7.14
CA ASN A 147 -15.52 -0.26 6.11
C ASN A 147 -15.53 0.27 4.67
N GLN A 148 -15.42 1.59 4.52
CA GLN A 148 -15.28 2.28 3.25
C GLN A 148 -14.29 3.43 3.40
N PHE A 149 -13.65 3.82 2.31
CA PHE A 149 -12.70 4.94 2.33
C PHE A 149 -13.36 6.28 2.69
N THR A 150 -14.65 6.46 2.39
CA THR A 150 -15.42 7.66 2.74
C THR A 150 -15.54 7.85 4.25
N THR A 151 -15.83 6.77 4.99
CA THR A 151 -15.86 6.80 6.45
C THR A 151 -14.46 6.97 7.03
N ALA A 152 -13.43 6.33 6.41
CA ALA A 152 -12.04 6.54 6.80
C ALA A 152 -11.63 8.01 6.64
N TRP A 153 -12.05 8.65 5.55
CA TRP A 153 -11.82 10.08 5.31
C TRP A 153 -12.50 10.98 6.34
N ASP A 154 -13.75 10.69 6.73
CA ASP A 154 -14.43 11.44 7.81
C ASP A 154 -13.62 11.35 9.12
N VAL A 155 -13.14 10.17 9.50
CA VAL A 155 -12.30 9.99 10.69
C VAL A 155 -10.99 10.77 10.58
N VAL A 156 -10.32 10.76 9.43
CA VAL A 156 -9.10 11.53 9.16
C VAL A 156 -9.34 13.04 9.30
N CYS A 157 -10.45 13.54 8.76
CA CYS A 157 -10.83 14.94 8.88
C CYS A 157 -11.09 15.34 10.34
N ARG A 158 -11.81 14.51 11.12
CA ARG A 158 -12.06 14.73 12.56
C ARG A 158 -10.77 14.71 13.37
N ALA A 159 -9.83 13.83 13.02
CA ALA A 159 -8.54 13.76 13.70
C ALA A 159 -7.70 15.02 13.48
N ASP A 160 -7.84 15.71 12.37
CA ASP A 160 -7.21 17.00 12.04
C ASP A 160 -5.70 17.04 12.37
N CYS A 161 -4.96 16.10 11.79
CA CYS A 161 -3.50 16.00 11.92
C CYS A 161 -2.81 16.12 10.56
N PRO A 162 -1.72 16.91 10.46
CA PRO A 162 -1.07 17.17 9.18
C PRO A 162 -0.40 15.92 8.56
N ASN A 163 0.04 14.97 9.38
CA ASN A 163 0.69 13.74 8.97
C ASN A 163 -0.23 12.51 9.05
N LEU A 164 -1.55 12.71 9.05
CA LEU A 164 -2.55 11.66 8.94
C LEU A 164 -3.32 11.84 7.65
N GLY A 165 -3.37 10.86 6.81
CA GLY A 165 -4.11 10.84 5.56
C GLY A 165 -4.77 9.48 5.34
N ILE A 166 -5.20 9.23 4.11
CA ILE A 166 -5.91 8.01 3.74
C ILE A 166 -5.02 7.06 2.93
N GLY A 167 -5.15 5.77 3.20
CA GLY A 167 -4.73 4.70 2.31
C GLY A 167 -5.93 4.23 1.49
N LEU A 168 -5.74 4.05 0.20
CA LEU A 168 -6.73 3.52 -0.72
C LEU A 168 -6.26 2.16 -1.23
N ASP A 169 -7.09 1.14 -1.07
CA ASP A 169 -6.88 -0.17 -1.70
C ASP A 169 -8.06 -0.47 -2.64
N SER A 170 -7.76 -0.70 -3.91
CA SER A 170 -8.75 -0.98 -4.95
C SER A 170 -9.63 -2.19 -4.60
N PHE A 171 -9.06 -3.22 -3.95
CA PHE A 171 -9.85 -4.36 -3.49
C PHE A 171 -10.98 -3.92 -2.56
N HIS A 172 -10.67 -3.11 -1.53
CA HIS A 172 -11.67 -2.68 -0.55
C HIS A 172 -12.72 -1.76 -1.16
N ILE A 173 -12.31 -0.92 -2.10
CA ILE A 173 -13.23 -0.03 -2.83
C ILE A 173 -14.25 -0.86 -3.62
N PHE A 174 -13.81 -1.83 -4.39
CA PHE A 174 -14.68 -2.65 -5.25
C PHE A 174 -15.48 -3.67 -4.43
N ALA A 175 -14.88 -4.32 -3.44
CA ALA A 175 -15.58 -5.26 -2.57
C ALA A 175 -16.69 -4.60 -1.73
N ALA A 176 -16.53 -3.34 -1.34
CA ALA A 176 -17.54 -2.56 -0.66
C ALA A 176 -18.50 -1.83 -1.63
N GLN A 177 -18.24 -1.91 -2.94
CA GLN A 177 -18.99 -1.20 -4.00
C GLN A 177 -19.07 0.31 -3.73
N THR A 178 -18.02 0.90 -3.18
CA THR A 178 -17.99 2.33 -2.88
C THR A 178 -17.87 3.13 -4.18
N PRO A 179 -18.78 4.08 -4.45
CA PRO A 179 -18.75 4.86 -5.68
C PRO A 179 -17.43 5.65 -5.82
N LEU A 180 -16.79 5.57 -6.99
CA LEU A 180 -15.54 6.30 -7.23
C LEU A 180 -15.72 7.82 -7.20
N GLN A 181 -16.91 8.33 -7.50
CA GLN A 181 -17.23 9.76 -7.40
C GLN A 181 -16.96 10.34 -6.02
N ALA A 182 -17.09 9.54 -4.97
CA ALA A 182 -16.80 9.97 -3.60
C ALA A 182 -15.30 10.31 -3.36
N LEU A 183 -14.41 9.96 -4.27
CA LEU A 183 -13.01 10.40 -4.23
C LEU A 183 -12.87 11.91 -4.40
N GLU A 184 -13.82 12.57 -5.09
CA GLU A 184 -13.78 14.01 -5.34
C GLU A 184 -13.84 14.84 -4.05
N ASP A 185 -14.35 14.26 -2.96
CA ASP A 185 -14.40 14.87 -1.63
C ASP A 185 -13.05 14.81 -0.89
N ILE A 186 -12.08 14.08 -1.41
CA ILE A 186 -10.78 13.86 -0.75
C ILE A 186 -9.74 14.83 -1.30
N ASP A 187 -9.04 15.52 -0.40
CA ASP A 187 -7.83 16.27 -0.77
C ASP A 187 -6.75 15.29 -1.29
N PRO A 188 -6.35 15.37 -2.56
CA PRO A 188 -5.35 14.47 -3.13
C PRO A 188 -4.00 14.52 -2.42
N ALA A 189 -3.66 15.62 -1.76
CA ALA A 189 -2.46 15.74 -0.93
C ALA A 189 -2.52 14.88 0.35
N ARG A 190 -3.72 14.42 0.73
CA ARG A 190 -3.95 13.56 1.89
C ARG A 190 -4.13 12.09 1.51
N ILE A 191 -4.01 11.74 0.24
CA ILE A 191 -3.91 10.35 -0.22
C ILE A 191 -2.43 9.95 -0.12
N LEU A 192 -2.08 9.19 0.91
CA LEU A 192 -0.69 8.88 1.24
C LEU A 192 -0.21 7.57 0.63
N LEU A 193 -1.14 6.68 0.27
CA LEU A 193 -0.85 5.36 -0.27
C LEU A 193 -1.99 4.90 -1.17
N VAL A 194 -1.64 4.30 -2.32
CA VAL A 194 -2.61 3.62 -3.18
C VAL A 194 -2.11 2.20 -3.46
N GLN A 195 -2.86 1.21 -2.97
CA GLN A 195 -2.63 -0.20 -3.23
C GLN A 195 -3.59 -0.69 -4.31
N LEU A 196 -3.04 -1.44 -5.26
CA LEU A 196 -3.79 -1.92 -6.42
C LEU A 196 -3.74 -3.44 -6.47
N SER A 197 -4.92 -4.02 -6.60
CA SER A 197 -5.17 -5.42 -6.91
C SER A 197 -6.55 -5.57 -7.55
N ASP A 198 -6.79 -6.70 -8.18
CA ASP A 198 -8.06 -7.09 -8.78
C ASP A 198 -8.49 -8.45 -8.20
N PHE A 199 -9.66 -8.97 -8.58
CA PHE A 199 -10.14 -10.28 -8.20
C PHE A 199 -11.13 -10.81 -9.25
N MET A 200 -11.52 -12.10 -9.16
CA MET A 200 -12.19 -12.82 -10.24
C MET A 200 -13.73 -12.86 -10.12
N TRP A 201 -14.30 -12.37 -9.03
CA TRP A 201 -15.75 -12.35 -8.78
C TRP A 201 -16.30 -10.94 -8.96
N GLN A 202 -17.46 -10.81 -9.60
CA GLN A 202 -18.11 -9.49 -9.76
C GLN A 202 -18.51 -8.88 -8.41
N GLU A 203 -18.94 -9.72 -7.47
CA GLU A 203 -19.37 -9.31 -6.14
C GLU A 203 -18.87 -10.28 -5.07
N VAL A 204 -18.60 -9.74 -3.90
CA VAL A 204 -18.25 -10.47 -2.68
C VAL A 204 -19.10 -9.88 -1.52
N PRO A 205 -20.40 -10.21 -1.48
CA PRO A 205 -21.36 -9.50 -0.64
C PRO A 205 -21.18 -9.73 0.86
N THR A 206 -20.72 -10.92 1.26
CA THR A 206 -20.59 -11.26 2.66
C THR A 206 -19.25 -10.88 3.26
N PHE A 207 -19.21 -10.72 4.58
CA PHE A 207 -17.96 -10.52 5.35
C PHE A 207 -16.93 -11.62 5.06
N GLU A 208 -17.38 -12.88 5.04
CA GLU A 208 -16.50 -14.03 4.85
C GLU A 208 -15.92 -14.08 3.44
N GLU A 209 -16.74 -13.82 2.41
CA GLU A 209 -16.28 -13.75 1.02
C GLU A 209 -15.27 -12.62 0.83
N ARG A 210 -15.52 -11.44 1.36
CA ARG A 210 -14.58 -10.31 1.30
C ARG A 210 -13.25 -10.66 1.95
N MET A 211 -13.29 -11.18 3.16
CA MET A 211 -12.09 -11.54 3.91
C MET A 211 -11.29 -12.65 3.21
N THR A 212 -11.97 -13.70 2.73
CA THR A 212 -11.32 -14.82 2.04
C THR A 212 -10.72 -14.37 0.72
N THR A 213 -11.48 -13.64 -0.11
CA THR A 213 -10.99 -13.14 -1.39
C THR A 213 -9.78 -12.21 -1.20
N ALA A 214 -9.87 -11.29 -0.23
CA ALA A 214 -8.79 -10.36 0.07
C ALA A 214 -7.48 -11.02 0.47
N ARG A 215 -7.55 -12.16 1.17
CA ARG A 215 -6.37 -12.81 1.75
C ARG A 215 -5.79 -13.94 0.92
N THR A 216 -6.55 -14.42 -0.09
CA THR A 216 -6.21 -15.66 -0.79
C THR A 216 -6.32 -15.58 -2.30
N PHE A 217 -7.16 -14.69 -2.84
CA PHE A 217 -7.56 -14.77 -4.25
C PHE A 217 -7.48 -13.44 -5.02
N ARG A 218 -6.67 -12.49 -4.54
CA ARG A 218 -6.39 -11.29 -5.33
C ARG A 218 -5.54 -11.65 -6.55
N VAL A 219 -5.70 -10.89 -7.63
CA VAL A 219 -4.89 -10.98 -8.85
C VAL A 219 -4.31 -9.61 -9.18
N PHE A 220 -3.36 -9.54 -10.09
CA PHE A 220 -2.82 -8.26 -10.51
C PHE A 220 -3.83 -7.44 -11.33
N PRO A 221 -3.73 -6.10 -11.32
CA PRO A 221 -4.47 -5.22 -12.22
C PRO A 221 -4.39 -5.67 -13.67
N GLY A 222 -5.54 -5.78 -14.34
CA GLY A 222 -5.63 -6.29 -15.71
C GLY A 222 -5.82 -7.81 -15.83
N GLU A 223 -5.80 -8.54 -14.71
CA GLU A 223 -6.01 -9.99 -14.69
C GLU A 223 -7.40 -10.40 -14.16
N GLY A 224 -8.11 -9.49 -13.50
CA GLY A 224 -9.41 -9.74 -12.88
C GLY A 224 -10.58 -9.10 -13.64
N VAL A 225 -11.76 -9.19 -13.03
CA VAL A 225 -13.01 -8.73 -13.65
C VAL A 225 -13.28 -7.24 -13.43
N HIS A 226 -12.52 -6.57 -12.54
CA HIS A 226 -12.67 -5.15 -12.21
C HIS A 226 -11.64 -4.25 -12.93
N SER A 227 -10.93 -4.77 -13.92
CA SER A 227 -9.85 -4.07 -14.60
C SER A 227 -10.29 -2.72 -15.21
N GLU A 228 -11.52 -2.62 -15.73
CA GLU A 228 -12.08 -1.35 -16.23
C GLU A 228 -12.32 -0.34 -15.10
N GLN A 229 -12.92 -0.77 -13.99
CA GLN A 229 -13.14 0.08 -12.83
C GLN A 229 -11.82 0.52 -12.19
N LEU A 230 -10.83 -0.36 -12.19
CA LEU A 230 -9.48 -0.07 -11.71
C LEU A 230 -8.79 0.98 -12.60
N ALA A 231 -8.94 0.88 -13.91
CA ALA A 231 -8.46 1.91 -14.83
C ALA A 231 -9.15 3.26 -14.57
N GLN A 232 -10.47 3.26 -14.34
CA GLN A 232 -11.22 4.47 -13.98
C GLN A 232 -10.73 5.07 -12.65
N LEU A 233 -10.49 4.24 -11.63
CA LEU A 233 -9.91 4.67 -10.35
C LEU A 233 -8.58 5.40 -10.54
N VAL A 234 -7.65 4.79 -11.28
CA VAL A 234 -6.33 5.36 -11.53
C VAL A 234 -6.42 6.67 -12.31
N VAL A 235 -7.23 6.71 -13.38
CA VAL A 235 -7.45 7.94 -14.17
C VAL A 235 -8.05 9.05 -13.30
N GLN A 236 -8.99 8.74 -12.43
CA GLN A 236 -9.59 9.72 -11.53
C GLN A 236 -8.57 10.27 -10.54
N LEU A 237 -7.77 9.42 -9.90
CA LEU A 237 -6.68 9.85 -9.01
C LEU A 237 -5.69 10.78 -9.71
N GLU A 238 -5.28 10.44 -10.95
CA GLU A 238 -4.39 11.29 -11.75
C GLU A 238 -5.03 12.67 -12.07
N ARG A 239 -6.32 12.68 -12.41
CA ARG A 239 -7.08 13.92 -12.69
C ARG A 239 -7.24 14.79 -11.46
N MET A 240 -7.44 14.21 -10.28
CA MET A 240 -7.50 14.91 -9.00
C MET A 240 -6.16 15.53 -8.60
N GLY A 241 -5.07 15.09 -9.21
CA GLY A 241 -3.72 15.59 -8.92
C GLY A 241 -2.91 14.69 -8.00
N TYR A 242 -3.33 13.46 -7.72
CA TYR A 242 -2.49 12.48 -7.03
C TYR A 242 -1.19 12.25 -7.81
N ARG A 243 -0.06 12.32 -7.12
CA ARG A 243 1.28 12.13 -7.72
C ARG A 243 2.16 11.19 -6.87
N GLY A 244 1.52 10.47 -5.96
CA GLY A 244 2.19 9.49 -5.12
C GLY A 244 2.48 8.17 -5.85
N ASP A 245 2.88 7.21 -5.06
CA ASP A 245 3.25 5.87 -5.52
C ASP A 245 2.04 4.93 -5.54
N TYR A 246 2.06 4.00 -6.49
CA TYR A 246 1.13 2.89 -6.55
C TYR A 246 1.87 1.61 -6.16
N SER A 247 1.28 0.78 -5.30
CA SER A 247 1.87 -0.49 -4.88
C SER A 247 0.93 -1.65 -5.19
N PHE A 248 1.45 -2.77 -5.67
CA PHE A 248 0.66 -3.97 -5.91
C PHE A 248 0.62 -4.82 -4.63
N GLU A 249 -0.56 -4.89 -4.02
CA GLU A 249 -0.83 -5.75 -2.87
C GLU A 249 -1.69 -6.94 -3.29
N VAL A 250 -1.06 -8.04 -3.64
CA VAL A 250 -1.72 -9.21 -4.20
C VAL A 250 -1.51 -10.43 -3.28
N PHE A 251 -2.48 -10.66 -2.40
CA PHE A 251 -2.54 -11.88 -1.60
C PHE A 251 -3.15 -13.00 -2.44
N ASN A 252 -2.34 -13.99 -2.80
CA ASN A 252 -2.79 -15.11 -3.61
C ASN A 252 -1.99 -16.38 -3.27
N ASP A 253 -2.68 -17.40 -2.74
CA ASP A 253 -2.04 -18.62 -2.28
C ASP A 253 -1.43 -19.42 -3.44
N ASP A 254 -2.04 -19.39 -4.64
CA ASP A 254 -1.49 -20.05 -5.82
C ASP A 254 -0.21 -19.34 -6.29
N TYR A 255 -0.15 -18.01 -6.22
CA TYR A 255 1.04 -17.25 -6.57
C TYR A 255 2.21 -17.54 -5.64
N GLN A 256 1.92 -17.85 -4.36
CA GLN A 256 2.95 -18.22 -3.39
C GLN A 256 3.65 -19.54 -3.74
N GLN A 257 3.07 -20.35 -4.64
CA GLN A 257 3.64 -21.62 -5.13
C GLN A 257 4.46 -21.45 -6.42
N LEU A 258 4.44 -20.29 -7.03
CA LEU A 258 5.12 -20.01 -8.29
C LEU A 258 6.51 -19.41 -8.06
N PRO A 259 7.44 -19.52 -9.02
CA PRO A 259 8.73 -18.85 -8.95
C PRO A 259 8.57 -17.32 -8.80
N LEU A 260 9.36 -16.70 -7.93
CA LEU A 260 9.32 -15.27 -7.64
C LEU A 260 9.40 -14.40 -8.89
N GLN A 261 10.27 -14.77 -9.84
CA GLN A 261 10.44 -14.06 -11.11
C GLN A 261 9.16 -14.06 -11.94
N THR A 262 8.42 -15.18 -11.93
CA THR A 262 7.15 -15.30 -12.66
C THR A 262 6.13 -14.30 -12.11
N ILE A 263 6.02 -14.19 -10.79
CA ILE A 263 5.10 -13.26 -10.14
C ILE A 263 5.53 -11.81 -10.34
N ALA A 264 6.83 -11.51 -10.19
CA ALA A 264 7.35 -10.17 -10.42
C ALA A 264 7.17 -9.71 -11.88
N GLU A 265 7.28 -10.62 -12.86
CA GLU A 265 7.00 -10.31 -14.27
C GLU A 265 5.51 -10.11 -14.55
N ARG A 266 4.60 -10.78 -13.83
CA ARG A 266 3.15 -10.49 -13.90
C ARG A 266 2.87 -9.08 -13.38
N ALA A 267 3.43 -8.73 -12.22
CA ALA A 267 3.33 -7.38 -11.67
C ALA A 267 3.88 -6.33 -12.65
N ARG A 268 5.02 -6.61 -13.29
CA ARG A 268 5.58 -5.74 -14.31
C ARG A 268 4.63 -5.52 -15.48
N ARG A 269 3.96 -6.56 -15.99
CA ARG A 269 2.97 -6.42 -17.07
C ARG A 269 1.82 -5.51 -16.67
N SER A 270 1.30 -5.67 -15.45
CA SER A 270 0.27 -4.78 -14.90
C SER A 270 0.73 -3.34 -14.80
N ALA A 271 1.97 -3.11 -14.34
CA ALA A 271 2.53 -1.76 -14.26
C ALA A 271 2.70 -1.12 -15.63
N LEU A 272 3.11 -1.89 -16.65
CA LEU A 272 3.21 -1.42 -18.02
C LEU A 272 1.82 -1.09 -18.61
N TRP A 273 0.84 -1.95 -18.41
CA TRP A 273 -0.54 -1.70 -18.82
C TRP A 273 -1.09 -0.40 -18.18
N LEU A 274 -0.95 -0.23 -16.87
CA LEU A 274 -1.40 0.98 -16.19
C LEU A 274 -0.69 2.23 -16.72
N ARG A 275 0.64 2.17 -16.89
CA ARG A 275 1.43 3.31 -17.34
C ARG A 275 1.12 3.71 -18.77
N ASP A 276 1.10 2.74 -19.68
CA ASP A 276 1.12 2.98 -21.11
C ASP A 276 -0.31 3.12 -21.68
N GLU A 277 -1.26 2.30 -21.21
CA GLU A 277 -2.61 2.26 -21.76
C GLU A 277 -3.63 3.05 -20.89
N VAL A 278 -3.48 3.04 -19.55
CA VAL A 278 -4.42 3.72 -18.65
C VAL A 278 -4.02 5.17 -18.39
N MET A 279 -2.80 5.40 -17.95
CA MET A 279 -2.31 6.75 -17.64
C MET A 279 -1.80 7.49 -18.87
N HIS A 280 -1.59 6.81 -20.00
CA HIS A 280 -1.00 7.36 -21.23
C HIS A 280 0.31 8.11 -20.98
N ARG A 281 1.12 7.62 -20.02
CA ARG A 281 2.43 8.18 -19.73
C ARG A 281 3.43 7.69 -20.77
N PRO A 282 3.97 8.57 -21.64
CA PRO A 282 4.97 8.16 -22.62
C PRO A 282 6.20 7.58 -21.88
N ALA A 283 6.78 6.51 -22.44
CA ALA A 283 8.05 6.02 -21.94
C ALA A 283 9.09 7.17 -21.97
N PRO A 284 9.91 7.35 -20.94
CA PRO A 284 10.97 8.34 -20.99
C PRO A 284 11.82 8.10 -22.25
N LEU A 285 12.02 9.13 -23.06
CA LEU A 285 12.96 9.04 -24.15
C LEU A 285 14.32 8.64 -23.59
N PRO A 286 15.07 7.72 -24.25
CA PRO A 286 16.42 7.42 -23.84
C PRO A 286 17.18 8.73 -23.70
N ALA A 287 17.90 8.90 -22.60
CA ALA A 287 18.75 10.07 -22.42
C ALA A 287 19.66 10.18 -23.65
N TRP A 288 19.55 11.30 -24.36
CA TRP A 288 20.44 11.60 -25.47
C TRP A 288 21.85 11.70 -24.87
N THR A 289 22.63 10.66 -25.01
CA THR A 289 24.05 10.76 -24.76
C THR A 289 24.61 11.61 -25.91
N ALA A 290 24.88 12.86 -25.61
CA ALA A 290 25.73 13.70 -26.45
C ALA A 290 27.15 13.11 -26.43
N THR A 291 27.33 12.04 -27.20
CA THR A 291 28.64 11.51 -27.51
C THR A 291 28.96 11.88 -28.93
N ALA A 292 30.06 12.59 -29.04
CA ALA A 292 30.84 12.78 -30.26
C ALA A 292 30.31 13.80 -31.29
N ASP A 293 30.67 15.05 -31.09
CA ASP A 293 31.21 15.84 -32.21
C ASP A 293 32.34 16.73 -31.68
N ALA A 294 33.47 16.11 -31.35
CA ALA A 294 34.76 16.77 -31.23
C ALA A 294 35.73 16.05 -32.16
N ALA A 295 35.42 16.07 -33.46
CA ALA A 295 36.40 15.77 -34.53
C ALA A 295 35.86 16.33 -35.83
N ARG A 296 36.07 17.61 -36.05
CA ARG A 296 36.25 18.14 -37.44
C ARG A 296 37.60 18.82 -37.51
N PRO A 297 38.31 18.54 -38.63
CA PRO A 297 39.68 18.98 -38.84
C PRO A 297 39.83 20.49 -39.03
#